data_198f3c1276fdd2c42d03535561fa35fb
#
_entry.id   198f3c1276fdd2c42d03535561fa35fb
#
_cell.length_a   1.000
_cell.length_b   1.000
_cell.length_c   1.000
_cell.angle_alpha   90.00
_cell.angle_beta   90.00
_cell.angle_gamma   90.00
#
_symmetry.space_group_name_H-M   'P 1'
#
loop_
_entity.id
_entity.type
_entity.pdbx_description
1 polymer ?
#
loop_
_entity_poly.entity_id
_entity_poly.type
_entity_poly.pdbx_seq_one_letter_code
_entity_poly.pdbx_strand_id
1 'polypeptide(L)'
;MNNIEALKGRIGELNACETADEVAELLIKAGSKGDKKQADEEDYDYCNRCVIARDLQRFHSGVQVASTFVWTTPHTQNFNLKRSVMLFIDRWDEGEYPSLIGDSNER
;
A
#
# COMPACT_ATOMS: atom_id res chain seq x y z
N MET A 1 15.56 -7.00 3.42
CA MET A 1 15.30 -7.96 4.49
C MET A 1 13.83 -8.34 4.52
N ASN A 2 13.56 -9.64 4.69
CA ASN A 2 12.16 -10.09 4.65
C ASN A 2 11.75 -10.61 6.02
N ASN A 3 10.77 -9.96 6.60
CA ASN A 3 10.29 -10.29 7.94
C ASN A 3 8.77 -10.45 7.89
N ILE A 4 8.33 -11.69 7.74
CA ILE A 4 6.90 -12.00 7.60
C ILE A 4 6.11 -11.62 8.85
N GLU A 5 6.68 -11.81 10.03
CA GLU A 5 5.96 -11.46 11.26
C GLU A 5 5.73 -9.95 11.36
N ALA A 6 6.73 -9.16 11.02
CA ALA A 6 6.58 -7.71 11.04
C ALA A 6 5.61 -7.27 9.93
N LEU A 7 5.65 -7.93 8.78
CA LEU A 7 4.72 -7.64 7.70
C LEU A 7 3.28 -7.89 8.14
N LYS A 8 3.04 -9.04 8.76
CA LYS A 8 1.69 -9.37 9.25
C LYS A 8 1.22 -8.35 10.27
N GLY A 9 2.12 -7.93 11.16
CA GLY A 9 1.76 -6.93 12.16
C GLY A 9 1.36 -5.61 11.54
N ARG A 10 2.09 -5.18 10.52
CA ARG A 10 1.76 -3.92 9.84
C ARG A 10 0.46 -4.02 9.07
N ILE A 11 0.22 -5.13 8.39
CA ILE A 11 -1.05 -5.34 7.71
C ILE A 11 -2.19 -5.31 8.72
N GLY A 12 -1.98 -5.91 9.90
CA GLY A 12 -2.96 -5.86 10.96
C GLY A 12 -3.27 -4.44 11.42
N GLU A 13 -2.24 -3.59 11.51
CA GLU A 13 -2.44 -2.19 11.86
C GLU A 13 -3.30 -1.47 10.83
N LEU A 14 -3.02 -1.70 9.55
CA LEU A 14 -3.81 -1.10 8.49
C LEU A 14 -5.26 -1.59 8.54
N ASN A 15 -5.42 -2.89 8.74
CA ASN A 15 -6.76 -3.49 8.78
C ASN A 15 -7.54 -3.10 10.03
N ALA A 16 -6.86 -2.63 11.07
CA ALA A 16 -7.54 -2.17 12.28
C ALA A 16 -8.13 -0.78 12.13
N CYS A 17 -7.76 -0.05 11.09
CA CYS A 17 -8.36 1.25 10.82
C CYS A 17 -9.82 1.08 10.43
N GLU A 18 -10.67 2.00 10.85
CA GLU A 18 -12.10 1.91 10.57
C GLU A 18 -12.50 2.70 9.34
N THR A 19 -11.68 3.66 8.92
CA THR A 19 -11.99 4.49 7.76
C THR A 19 -10.77 4.62 6.86
N ALA A 20 -11.02 5.00 5.61
CA ALA A 20 -9.94 5.24 4.66
C ALA A 20 -9.03 6.37 5.14
N ASP A 21 -9.61 7.40 5.77
CA ASP A 21 -8.83 8.51 6.27
C ASP A 21 -7.87 8.08 7.39
N GLU A 22 -8.28 7.13 8.23
CA GLU A 22 -7.41 6.60 9.26
C GLU A 22 -6.23 5.83 8.65
N VAL A 23 -6.49 5.09 7.58
CA VAL A 23 -5.42 4.42 6.85
C VAL A 23 -4.42 5.44 6.34
N ALA A 24 -4.93 6.53 5.76
CA ALA A 24 -4.07 7.60 5.26
C ALA A 24 -3.22 8.20 6.36
N GLU A 25 -3.82 8.47 7.53
CA GLU A 25 -3.08 9.05 8.65
C GLU A 25 -1.97 8.13 9.13
N LEU A 26 -2.24 6.84 9.19
CA LEU A 26 -1.24 5.87 9.60
C LEU A 26 -0.05 5.89 8.65
N LEU A 27 -0.32 5.98 7.34
CA LEU A 27 0.73 6.04 6.34
C LEU A 27 1.50 7.36 6.41
N ILE A 28 0.80 8.45 6.65
CA ILE A 28 1.44 9.76 6.78
C ILE A 28 2.40 9.77 7.97
N LYS A 29 1.96 9.23 9.10
CA LYS A 29 2.81 9.18 10.30
C LYS A 29 4.06 8.36 10.07
N ALA A 30 3.97 7.33 9.25
CA ALA A 30 5.13 6.49 8.94
C ALA A 30 6.05 7.11 7.89
N GLY A 31 5.62 8.21 7.27
CA GLY A 31 6.40 8.83 6.22
C GLY A 31 6.38 8.06 4.92
N SER A 32 5.40 7.19 4.75
CA SER A 32 5.31 6.36 3.55
C SER A 32 4.81 7.16 2.37
N LYS A 33 5.36 6.89 1.20
CA LYS A 33 4.97 7.53 -0.05
C LYS A 33 4.86 6.48 -1.14
N GLY A 34 4.01 6.73 -2.10
CA GLY A 34 3.88 5.85 -3.25
C GLY A 34 3.87 6.63 -4.54
N ASP A 35 4.07 5.94 -5.65
CA ASP A 35 4.05 6.56 -6.97
C ASP A 35 2.60 6.70 -7.43
N LYS A 36 2.31 7.80 -8.11
CA LYS A 36 1.00 7.98 -8.72
C LYS A 36 0.85 7.04 -9.91
N LYS A 37 -0.30 6.37 -10.00
CA LYS A 37 -0.58 5.49 -11.11
C LYS A 37 -0.75 6.30 -12.39
N GLN A 38 -0.09 5.87 -13.46
CA GLN A 38 -0.22 6.51 -14.75
C GLN A 38 -1.51 6.04 -15.44
N ALA A 39 -2.07 6.89 -16.30
CA ALA A 39 -3.35 6.62 -16.93
C ALA A 39 -3.33 5.38 -17.81
N ASP A 40 -2.21 5.09 -18.42
CA ASP A 40 -2.07 3.94 -19.33
C ASP A 40 -1.43 2.73 -18.66
N GLU A 41 -1.29 2.78 -17.34
CA GLU A 41 -0.60 1.73 -16.61
C GLU A 41 -1.58 0.66 -16.16
N GLU A 42 -1.19 -0.61 -16.35
CA GLU A 42 -1.99 -1.72 -15.86
C GLU A 42 -1.89 -1.84 -14.35
N ASP A 43 -2.96 -2.29 -13.72
CA ASP A 43 -2.96 -2.51 -12.28
C ASP A 43 -1.84 -3.47 -11.87
N TYR A 44 -1.62 -4.50 -12.67
CA TYR A 44 -0.59 -5.49 -12.37
C TYR A 44 0.80 -4.85 -12.31
N ASP A 45 1.07 -3.92 -13.23
CA ASP A 45 2.38 -3.26 -13.27
C ASP A 45 2.55 -2.26 -12.13
N TYR A 46 1.45 -1.81 -11.56
CA TYR A 46 1.47 -0.80 -10.52
C TYR A 46 1.45 -1.39 -9.11
N CYS A 47 1.12 -2.67 -8.97
CA CYS A 47 0.81 -3.26 -7.67
C CYS A 47 1.97 -3.22 -6.66
N ASN A 48 3.18 -2.95 -7.10
CA ASN A 48 4.33 -2.85 -6.18
C ASN A 48 4.80 -1.41 -5.97
N ARG A 49 4.06 -0.41 -6.45
CA ARG A 49 4.47 0.99 -6.35
C ARG A 49 3.48 1.89 -5.64
N CYS A 50 2.31 1.41 -5.29
CA CYS A 50 1.35 2.23 -4.54
C CYS A 50 1.88 2.46 -3.12
N VAL A 51 1.27 3.41 -2.42
CA VAL A 51 1.76 3.81 -1.10
C VAL A 51 1.70 2.65 -0.11
N ILE A 52 0.67 1.80 -0.18
CA ILE A 52 0.57 0.65 0.72
C ILE A 52 1.67 -0.35 0.42
N ALA A 53 1.92 -0.63 -0.87
CA ALA A 53 3.00 -1.53 -1.24
C ALA A 53 4.34 -1.00 -0.74
N ARG A 54 4.60 0.28 -0.94
CA ARG A 54 5.84 0.89 -0.48
C ARG A 54 5.98 0.84 1.03
N ASP A 55 4.89 1.08 1.75
CA ASP A 55 4.90 0.98 3.20
C ASP A 55 5.26 -0.43 3.66
N LEU A 56 4.63 -1.43 3.05
CA LEU A 56 4.85 -2.82 3.45
C LEU A 56 6.19 -3.37 2.99
N GLN A 57 6.76 -2.81 1.94
CA GLN A 57 8.07 -3.24 1.45
C GLN A 57 9.19 -2.98 2.45
N ARG A 58 8.94 -2.16 3.46
CA ARG A 58 9.89 -2.00 4.56
C ARG A 58 10.13 -3.32 5.29
N PHE A 59 9.18 -4.24 5.20
CA PHE A 59 9.23 -5.51 5.94
C PHE A 59 9.47 -6.70 5.04
N HIS A 60 9.15 -6.57 3.76
CA HIS A 60 9.32 -7.68 2.82
C HIS A 60 9.40 -7.12 1.41
N SER A 61 10.54 -7.33 0.76
CA SER A 61 10.80 -6.68 -0.53
C SER A 61 9.90 -7.19 -1.64
N GLY A 62 9.29 -8.36 -1.48
CA GLY A 62 8.44 -8.95 -2.50
C GLY A 62 6.97 -8.61 -2.40
N VAL A 63 6.60 -7.62 -1.59
CA VAL A 63 5.19 -7.26 -1.39
C VAL A 63 4.60 -6.66 -2.65
N GLN A 64 3.39 -7.11 -2.97
CA GLN A 64 2.56 -6.54 -4.03
C GLN A 64 1.14 -6.41 -3.49
N VAL A 65 0.44 -5.38 -3.95
CA VAL A 65 -0.88 -5.03 -3.42
C VAL A 65 -1.90 -4.99 -4.55
N ALA A 66 -2.95 -5.78 -4.40
CA ALA A 66 -4.12 -5.69 -5.27
C ALA A 66 -5.20 -4.89 -4.56
N SER A 67 -6.35 -4.73 -5.19
CA SER A 67 -7.42 -3.92 -4.60
C SER A 67 -8.04 -4.56 -3.35
N THR A 68 -7.91 -5.87 -3.19
CA THR A 68 -8.57 -6.59 -2.10
C THR A 68 -7.63 -7.43 -1.25
N PHE A 69 -6.38 -7.57 -1.64
CA PHE A 69 -5.44 -8.39 -0.87
C PHE A 69 -4.00 -8.01 -1.17
N VAL A 70 -3.11 -8.45 -0.30
CA VAL A 70 -1.66 -8.27 -0.42
C VAL A 70 -1.04 -9.64 -0.60
N TRP A 71 -0.03 -9.75 -1.47
CA TRP A 71 0.70 -11.00 -1.58
C TRP A 71 2.19 -10.74 -1.66
N THR A 72 2.96 -11.80 -1.43
CA THR A 72 4.42 -11.72 -1.49
C THR A 72 4.96 -12.68 -2.53
N THR A 73 6.11 -12.33 -3.10
CA THR A 73 6.82 -13.18 -4.04
C THR A 73 8.26 -13.34 -3.53
N PRO A 74 8.94 -14.41 -3.88
CA PRO A 74 8.50 -15.57 -4.65
C PRO A 74 7.68 -16.59 -3.86
N HIS A 75 7.72 -16.50 -2.52
CA HIS A 75 6.95 -17.43 -1.67
C HIS A 75 5.62 -16.78 -1.39
N THR A 76 4.61 -17.24 -2.10
CA THR A 76 3.31 -16.61 -2.07
C THR A 76 2.64 -16.76 -0.72
N GLN A 77 2.38 -15.64 -0.08
CA GLN A 77 1.53 -15.53 1.09
C GLN A 77 0.48 -14.47 0.77
N ASN A 78 -0.76 -14.73 1.14
CA ASN A 78 -1.85 -13.81 0.86
C ASN A 78 -2.43 -13.29 2.16
N PHE A 79 -2.68 -11.99 2.19
CA PHE A 79 -3.28 -11.33 3.36
C PHE A 79 -4.46 -10.51 2.87
N ASN A 80 -5.64 -10.81 3.37
CA ASN A 80 -6.85 -10.09 2.98
C ASN A 80 -6.85 -8.69 3.56
N LEU A 81 -7.38 -7.74 2.80
CA LEU A 81 -7.54 -6.37 3.25
C LEU A 81 -8.97 -6.14 3.70
N LYS A 82 -9.13 -5.33 4.75
CA LYS A 82 -10.44 -4.94 5.23
C LYS A 82 -11.01 -3.82 4.36
N ARG A 83 -12.31 -3.59 4.53
CA ARG A 83 -13.02 -2.60 3.71
C ARG A 83 -12.38 -1.22 3.76
N SER A 84 -11.94 -0.79 4.94
CA SER A 84 -11.33 0.54 5.07
C SER A 84 -10.10 0.68 4.21
N VAL A 85 -9.28 -0.37 4.13
CA VAL A 85 -8.07 -0.33 3.31
C VAL A 85 -8.45 -0.39 1.84
N MET A 86 -9.44 -1.20 1.48
CA MET A 86 -9.90 -1.26 0.10
C MET A 86 -10.44 0.08 -0.37
N LEU A 87 -11.19 0.76 0.49
CA LEU A 87 -11.70 2.10 0.17
C LEU A 87 -10.55 3.10 0.02
N PHE A 88 -9.54 2.99 0.89
CA PHE A 88 -8.36 3.83 0.75
C PHE A 88 -7.72 3.63 -0.62
N ILE A 89 -7.57 2.38 -1.04
CA ILE A 89 -6.93 2.09 -2.32
C ILE A 89 -7.73 2.70 -3.47
N ASP A 90 -9.07 2.58 -3.43
CA ASP A 90 -9.92 3.17 -4.45
C ASP A 90 -9.71 4.68 -4.53
N ARG A 91 -9.69 5.35 -3.38
CA ARG A 91 -9.50 6.79 -3.34
C ARG A 91 -8.09 7.17 -3.77
N TRP A 92 -7.11 6.37 -3.38
CA TRP A 92 -5.73 6.59 -3.80
C TRP A 92 -5.61 6.57 -5.32
N ASP A 93 -6.26 5.58 -5.95
CA ASP A 93 -6.21 5.45 -7.40
C ASP A 93 -6.87 6.63 -8.10
N GLU A 94 -7.79 7.31 -7.40
CA GLU A 94 -8.43 8.51 -7.92
C GLU A 94 -7.65 9.79 -7.61
N GLY A 95 -6.53 9.66 -6.93
CA GLY A 95 -5.68 10.82 -6.64
C GLY A 95 -6.08 11.61 -5.41
N GLU A 96 -6.80 11.01 -4.48
CA GLU A 96 -7.36 11.76 -3.35
C GLU A 96 -6.41 12.02 -2.20
N TYR A 97 -5.25 11.39 -2.17
CA TYR A 97 -4.32 11.59 -1.05
C TYR A 97 -2.99 12.13 -1.58
N PRO A 98 -2.98 13.37 -2.10
CA PRO A 98 -1.75 13.88 -2.74
C PRO A 98 -0.56 13.97 -1.80
N SER A 99 -0.79 14.12 -0.49
CA SER A 99 0.32 14.18 0.46
C SER A 99 1.07 12.87 0.58
N LEU A 100 0.47 11.78 0.11
CA LEU A 100 1.10 10.46 0.15
C LEU A 100 1.79 10.11 -1.17
N ILE A 101 1.73 10.99 -2.16
CA ILE A 101 2.40 10.75 -3.43
C ILE A 101 3.85 11.16 -3.29
N GLY A 102 4.74 10.20 -3.47
CA GLY A 102 6.16 10.47 -3.51
C GLY A 102 6.52 10.89 -4.91
N ASP A 103 6.87 12.14 -5.06
CA ASP A 103 7.13 12.67 -6.39
C ASP A 103 8.61 12.57 -6.70
N SER A 104 9.00 11.46 -7.30
CA SER A 104 10.40 11.24 -7.63
C SER A 104 10.86 12.18 -8.74
N ASN A 105 9.93 12.84 -9.40
CA ASN A 105 10.26 13.81 -10.44
C ASN A 105 10.39 15.20 -9.91
N GLU A 106 10.06 15.35 -8.65
CA GLU A 106 10.16 16.64 -8.00
C GLU A 106 11.60 16.99 -7.75
N ARG A 107 11.98 18.17 -8.08
CA ARG A 107 13.34 18.61 -7.86
C ARG A 107 13.37 20.11 -7.61
#